data_5ad05a91f4c0b7aed12e90496db140d1
#
_entry.id   5ad05a91f4c0b7aed12e90496db140d1
#
_cell.length_a   1.000
_cell.length_b   1.000
_cell.length_c   1.000
_cell.angle_alpha   90.00
_cell.angle_beta   90.00
_cell.angle_gamma   90.00
#
_symmetry.space_group_name_H-M   'P 1'
#
loop_
_entity.id
_entity.type
_entity.pdbx_description
1 polymer ?
#
loop_
_entity_poly.entity_id
_entity_poly.type
_entity_poly.pdbx_seq_one_letter_code
_entity_poly.pdbx_strand_id
1 'polypeptide(L)'
;HYWLTPDDLMAEIQAEFDIDFDPCPFPKPENFDGLTAEWGKSNYVNPPFGAYVGHDGKKKGPTAWARKAIEENKKGKRVVFVYPIDKWVLMMFEAGAKVRNLKDVKWLATEDRLPGKGTGRHVAMFILDPKDVRK
;
A
#
# COMPACT_ATOMS: atom_id res chain seq x y z
N HIS A 1 -7.22 -10.35 6.08
CA HIS A 1 -6.28 -10.42 7.20
C HIS A 1 -5.26 -9.29 7.12
N TYR A 2 -5.06 -8.58 8.23
CA TYR A 2 -4.17 -7.43 8.28
C TYR A 2 -2.85 -7.79 8.94
N TRP A 3 -1.76 -7.33 8.35
CA TRP A 3 -0.41 -7.41 8.91
C TRP A 3 0.16 -6.01 8.99
N LEU A 4 0.80 -5.70 10.11
CA LEU A 4 1.32 -4.36 10.34
C LEU A 4 2.74 -4.22 9.82
N THR A 5 3.05 -3.07 9.25
CA THR A 5 4.40 -2.75 8.81
C THR A 5 5.33 -2.65 10.02
N PRO A 6 6.54 -3.26 9.95
CA PRO A 6 7.50 -3.10 11.06
C PRO A 6 7.78 -1.62 11.36
N ASP A 7 7.92 -1.30 12.65
CA ASP A 7 8.02 0.08 13.11
C ASP A 7 9.21 0.84 12.50
N ASP A 8 10.36 0.18 12.36
CA ASP A 8 11.55 0.82 11.79
C ASP A 8 11.36 1.12 10.30
N LEU A 9 10.74 0.21 9.56
CA LEU A 9 10.44 0.43 8.14
C LEU A 9 9.44 1.58 7.99
N MET A 10 8.41 1.60 8.83
CA MET A 10 7.41 2.66 8.77
C MET A 10 8.02 4.02 9.10
N ALA A 11 8.96 4.07 10.05
CA ALA A 11 9.65 5.30 10.39
C ALA A 11 10.48 5.82 9.21
N GLU A 12 11.16 4.93 8.49
CA GLU A 12 11.92 5.31 7.30
C GLU A 12 11.01 5.84 6.19
N ILE A 13 9.88 5.19 5.97
CA ILE A 13 8.91 5.61 4.97
C ILE A 13 8.34 6.99 5.33
N GLN A 14 7.99 7.19 6.58
CA GLN A 14 7.45 8.46 7.04
C GLN A 14 8.47 9.59 6.89
N ALA A 15 9.74 9.31 7.22
CA ALA A 15 10.79 10.31 7.11
C ALA A 15 11.04 10.73 5.67
N GLU A 16 10.94 9.79 4.73
CA GLU A 16 11.21 10.06 3.33
C GLU A 16 10.03 10.67 2.58
N PHE A 17 8.81 10.19 2.86
CA PHE A 17 7.65 10.50 2.03
C PHE A 17 6.61 11.39 2.68
N ASP A 18 6.74 11.65 3.97
CA ASP A 18 5.82 12.54 4.70
C ASP A 18 4.36 12.10 4.50
N ILE A 19 4.08 10.85 4.84
CA ILE A 19 2.77 10.23 4.62
C ILE A 19 1.69 10.94 5.45
N ASP A 20 0.58 11.28 4.81
CA ASP A 20 -0.55 11.92 5.49
C ASP A 20 -1.84 11.10 5.41
N PHE A 21 -1.84 9.95 4.74
CA PHE A 21 -3.05 9.14 4.62
C PHE A 21 -2.71 7.66 4.42
N ASP A 22 -3.48 6.79 5.07
CA ASP A 22 -3.39 5.34 4.92
C ASP A 22 -4.77 4.80 4.58
N PRO A 23 -5.01 4.35 3.33
CA PRO A 23 -6.32 3.82 2.95
C PRO A 23 -6.61 2.41 3.48
N CYS A 24 -5.60 1.77 4.10
CA CYS A 24 -5.76 0.44 4.69
C CYS A 24 -5.47 0.49 6.18
N PRO A 25 -6.13 1.37 6.96
CA PRO A 25 -5.79 1.52 8.38
C PRO A 25 -6.21 0.31 9.19
N PHE A 26 -5.52 0.07 10.31
CA PHE A 26 -5.93 -0.92 11.27
C PHE A 26 -5.94 -0.29 12.68
N PRO A 27 -7.04 -0.43 13.41
CA PRO A 27 -8.30 -1.06 13.00
C PRO A 27 -9.03 -0.23 11.95
N LYS A 28 -9.77 -0.91 11.07
CA LYS A 28 -10.51 -0.23 10.03
C LYS A 28 -11.71 0.50 10.64
N PRO A 29 -11.84 1.82 10.39
CA PRO A 29 -13.00 2.57 10.90
C PRO A 29 -14.31 2.05 10.33
N GLU A 30 -15.37 2.15 11.11
CA GLU A 30 -16.69 1.75 10.66
C GLU A 30 -17.13 2.59 9.46
N ASN A 31 -17.76 1.94 8.49
CA ASN A 31 -18.23 2.58 7.25
C ASN A 31 -17.13 3.18 6.38
N PHE A 32 -15.89 2.75 6.58
CA PHE A 32 -14.77 3.23 5.77
C PHE A 32 -14.37 2.18 4.74
N ASP A 33 -14.22 2.62 3.47
CA ASP A 33 -13.70 1.78 2.40
C ASP A 33 -12.59 2.55 1.67
N GLY A 34 -11.34 2.12 1.86
CA GLY A 34 -10.20 2.76 1.25
C GLY A 34 -10.21 2.73 -0.28
N LEU A 35 -10.94 1.77 -0.87
CA LEU A 35 -11.04 1.68 -2.34
C LEU A 35 -11.97 2.73 -2.93
N THR A 36 -12.88 3.29 -2.14
CA THR A 36 -13.82 4.32 -2.60
C THR A 36 -13.54 5.70 -2.02
N ALA A 37 -12.71 5.77 -0.97
CA ALA A 37 -12.39 7.02 -0.32
C ALA A 37 -11.49 7.89 -1.21
N GLU A 38 -11.52 9.20 -0.97
CA GLU A 38 -10.54 10.11 -1.54
C GLU A 38 -9.28 10.01 -0.69
N TRP A 39 -8.13 9.84 -1.33
CA TRP A 39 -6.86 9.70 -0.61
C TRP A 39 -6.21 11.05 -0.36
N GLY A 40 -5.19 11.07 0.48
CA GLY A 40 -4.45 12.28 0.82
C GLY A 40 -3.40 12.66 -0.23
N LYS A 41 -2.50 13.56 0.14
CA LYS A 41 -1.45 14.03 -0.77
C LYS A 41 -0.30 13.05 -0.88
N SER A 42 0.03 12.36 0.19
CA SER A 42 1.09 11.36 0.23
C SER A 42 0.58 10.15 1.00
N ASN A 43 0.46 9.03 0.30
CA ASN A 43 -0.29 7.88 0.79
C ASN A 43 0.59 6.66 0.94
N TYR A 44 0.40 5.93 2.04
CA TYR A 44 1.06 4.66 2.25
C TYR A 44 0.03 3.56 2.13
N VAL A 45 0.26 2.62 1.20
CA VAL A 45 -0.69 1.55 0.92
C VAL A 45 -0.04 0.20 1.17
N ASN A 46 -0.53 -0.49 2.19
CA ASN A 46 -0.18 -1.87 2.48
C ASN A 46 -1.49 -2.64 2.49
N PRO A 47 -1.91 -3.18 1.32
CA PRO A 47 -3.20 -3.84 1.20
C PRO A 47 -3.32 -5.07 2.10
N PRO A 48 -4.54 -5.43 2.54
CA PRO A 48 -4.74 -6.68 3.27
C PRO A 48 -4.24 -7.87 2.46
N PHE A 49 -3.64 -8.85 3.13
CA PHE A 49 -3.06 -10.02 2.47
C PHE A 49 -4.12 -11.01 1.98
N GLY A 50 -5.28 -10.99 2.60
CA GLY A 50 -6.40 -11.83 2.15
C GLY A 50 -7.37 -11.04 1.29
N ALA A 51 -8.49 -11.66 0.97
CA ALA A 51 -9.54 -10.97 0.24
C ALA A 51 -10.13 -9.85 1.09
N TYR A 52 -10.34 -8.71 0.48
CA TYR A 52 -10.99 -7.56 1.09
C TYR A 52 -12.40 -7.45 0.52
N VAL A 53 -13.39 -7.27 1.37
CA VAL A 53 -14.76 -7.07 0.91
C VAL A 53 -15.00 -5.57 0.75
N GLY A 54 -15.23 -5.16 -0.49
CA GLY A 54 -15.45 -3.76 -0.80
C GLY A 54 -16.86 -3.29 -0.44
N HIS A 55 -17.09 -2.01 -0.63
CA HIS A 55 -18.37 -1.37 -0.34
C HIS A 55 -19.52 -2.00 -1.14
N ASP A 56 -19.23 -2.52 -2.33
CA ASP A 56 -20.21 -3.16 -3.19
C ASP A 56 -20.47 -4.64 -2.81
N GLY A 57 -19.87 -5.13 -1.72
CA GLY A 57 -20.02 -6.51 -1.27
C GLY A 57 -19.17 -7.51 -2.01
N LYS A 58 -18.36 -7.08 -2.97
CA LYS A 58 -17.51 -7.97 -3.76
C LYS A 58 -16.13 -8.10 -3.14
N LYS A 59 -15.53 -9.28 -3.31
CA LYS A 59 -14.16 -9.53 -2.85
C LYS A 59 -13.16 -8.82 -3.75
N LYS A 60 -12.20 -8.15 -3.13
CA LYS A 60 -11.14 -7.41 -3.83
C LYS A 60 -9.78 -7.91 -3.39
N GLY A 61 -8.85 -8.00 -4.33
CA GLY A 61 -7.47 -8.37 -4.03
C GLY A 61 -6.52 -7.19 -4.24
N PRO A 62 -5.20 -7.44 -4.16
CA PRO A 62 -4.22 -6.36 -4.30
C PRO A 62 -4.27 -5.66 -5.65
N THR A 63 -4.75 -6.32 -6.70
CA THR A 63 -4.89 -5.67 -8.00
C THR A 63 -5.84 -4.48 -7.95
N ALA A 64 -6.94 -4.59 -7.20
CA ALA A 64 -7.88 -3.47 -7.04
C ALA A 64 -7.20 -2.29 -6.34
N TRP A 65 -6.37 -2.58 -5.34
CA TRP A 65 -5.63 -1.55 -4.62
C TRP A 65 -4.58 -0.89 -5.53
N ALA A 66 -3.93 -1.67 -6.39
CA ALA A 66 -2.97 -1.11 -7.35
C ALA A 66 -3.66 -0.19 -8.34
N ARG A 67 -4.84 -0.57 -8.83
CA ARG A 67 -5.62 0.29 -9.74
C ARG A 67 -6.03 1.59 -9.07
N LYS A 68 -6.47 1.50 -7.83
CA LYS A 68 -6.86 2.70 -7.06
C LYS A 68 -5.65 3.62 -6.85
N ALA A 69 -4.49 3.05 -6.53
CA ALA A 69 -3.26 3.81 -6.36
C ALA A 69 -2.89 4.59 -7.62
N ILE A 70 -2.99 3.94 -8.76
CA ILE A 70 -2.69 4.58 -10.04
C ILE A 70 -3.69 5.69 -10.34
N GLU A 71 -4.97 5.45 -10.06
CA GLU A 71 -6.04 6.42 -10.24
C GLU A 71 -5.80 7.67 -9.40
N GLU A 72 -5.47 7.50 -8.13
CA GLU A 72 -5.20 8.63 -7.24
C GLU A 72 -3.91 9.35 -7.62
N ASN A 73 -2.91 8.62 -8.09
CA ASN A 73 -1.67 9.22 -8.59
C ASN A 73 -1.93 10.12 -9.80
N LYS A 74 -2.84 9.73 -10.67
CA LYS A 74 -3.20 10.55 -11.85
C LYS A 74 -3.84 11.88 -11.43
N LYS A 75 -4.39 11.93 -10.23
CA LYS A 75 -4.95 13.18 -9.67
C LYS A 75 -3.88 14.07 -9.05
N GLY A 76 -2.61 13.69 -9.13
CA GLY A 76 -1.50 14.49 -8.61
C GLY A 76 -1.03 14.08 -7.22
N LYS A 77 -1.39 12.90 -6.76
CA LYS A 77 -1.03 12.43 -5.41
C LYS A 77 0.16 11.48 -5.46
N ARG A 78 0.96 11.46 -4.39
CA ARG A 78 2.00 10.46 -4.24
C ARG A 78 1.42 9.22 -3.61
N VAL A 79 1.83 8.04 -4.11
CA VAL A 79 1.44 6.76 -3.52
C VAL A 79 2.68 5.90 -3.32
N VAL A 80 2.86 5.42 -2.10
CA VAL A 80 3.90 4.45 -1.75
C VAL A 80 3.18 3.13 -1.46
N PHE A 81 3.33 2.17 -2.37
CA PHE A 81 2.60 0.91 -2.36
C PHE A 81 3.57 -0.22 -2.01
N VAL A 82 3.34 -0.89 -0.90
CA VAL A 82 4.22 -1.95 -0.40
C VAL A 82 3.48 -3.27 -0.36
N TYR A 83 3.97 -4.25 -1.11
CA TYR A 83 3.33 -5.56 -1.17
C TYR A 83 4.29 -6.58 -1.82
N PRO A 84 4.12 -7.87 -1.54
CA PRO A 84 4.85 -8.89 -2.28
C PRO A 84 4.50 -8.82 -3.77
N ILE A 85 5.50 -9.04 -4.63
CA ILE A 85 5.33 -8.91 -6.08
C ILE A 85 4.33 -9.95 -6.61
N ASP A 86 3.42 -9.51 -7.46
CA ASP A 86 2.42 -10.36 -8.07
C ASP A 86 2.02 -9.80 -9.43
N LYS A 87 0.97 -10.33 -10.03
CA LYS A 87 0.54 -10.05 -11.41
C LYS A 87 0.29 -8.58 -11.74
N TRP A 88 0.02 -7.75 -10.75
CA TRP A 88 -0.25 -6.31 -10.95
C TRP A 88 1.02 -5.49 -11.16
N VAL A 89 2.21 -6.09 -11.08
CA VAL A 89 3.48 -5.37 -11.12
C VAL A 89 3.68 -4.61 -12.43
N LEU A 90 3.30 -5.19 -13.56
CA LEU A 90 3.48 -4.54 -14.85
C LEU A 90 2.62 -3.28 -14.99
N MET A 91 1.44 -3.30 -14.39
CA MET A 91 0.56 -2.14 -14.34
C MET A 91 1.23 -0.97 -13.62
N MET A 92 1.95 -1.27 -12.53
CA MET A 92 2.70 -0.26 -11.79
C MET A 92 3.84 0.34 -12.63
N PHE A 93 4.57 -0.50 -13.35
CA PHE A 93 5.64 -0.01 -14.24
C PHE A 93 5.09 0.89 -15.33
N GLU A 94 3.98 0.50 -15.93
CA GLU A 94 3.35 1.31 -16.97
C GLU A 94 2.89 2.67 -16.44
N ALA A 95 2.51 2.72 -15.17
CA ALA A 95 2.12 3.98 -14.53
C ALA A 95 3.32 4.85 -14.13
N GLY A 96 4.54 4.37 -14.33
CA GLY A 96 5.75 5.12 -14.04
C GLY A 96 6.29 4.95 -12.63
N ALA A 97 5.92 3.87 -11.94
CA ALA A 97 6.38 3.62 -10.58
C ALA A 97 7.88 3.38 -10.53
N LYS A 98 8.53 3.95 -9.52
CA LYS A 98 9.88 3.56 -9.13
C LYS A 98 9.76 2.40 -8.17
N VAL A 99 10.74 1.48 -8.20
CA VAL A 99 10.65 0.25 -7.43
C VAL A 99 11.89 0.08 -6.56
N ARG A 100 11.67 -0.27 -5.29
CA ARG A 100 12.74 -0.66 -4.37
C ARG A 100 12.47 -2.06 -3.86
N ASN A 101 13.53 -2.86 -3.77
CA ASN A 101 13.42 -4.22 -3.23
C ASN A 101 13.55 -4.17 -1.72
N LEU A 102 12.49 -4.53 -1.00
CA LEU A 102 12.50 -4.59 0.47
C LEU A 102 12.84 -5.98 0.97
N LYS A 103 13.04 -6.95 0.06
CA LYS A 103 13.28 -8.36 0.36
C LYS A 103 12.09 -8.94 1.11
N ASP A 104 12.31 -9.88 2.02
CA ASP A 104 11.20 -10.49 2.77
C ASP A 104 10.97 -9.69 4.06
N VAL A 105 9.85 -9.01 4.13
CA VAL A 105 9.49 -8.17 5.27
C VAL A 105 8.87 -9.02 6.36
N LYS A 106 9.30 -8.82 7.61
CA LYS A 106 8.75 -9.52 8.76
C LYS A 106 7.58 -8.71 9.33
N TRP A 107 6.41 -8.92 8.74
CA TRP A 107 5.20 -8.19 9.12
C TRP A 107 4.81 -8.48 10.56
N LEU A 108 4.23 -7.49 11.24
CA LEU A 108 3.81 -7.64 12.63
C LEU A 108 2.37 -8.13 12.69
N ALA A 109 2.12 -9.11 13.56
CA ALA A 109 0.76 -9.59 13.81
C ALA A 109 -0.05 -8.52 14.54
N THR A 110 -1.35 -8.45 14.25
CA THR A 110 -2.21 -7.45 14.86
C THR A 110 -2.52 -7.77 16.32
N GLU A 111 -2.42 -9.05 16.70
CA GLU A 111 -2.75 -9.51 18.06
C GLU A 111 -1.71 -9.06 19.09
N ASP A 112 -0.42 -9.19 18.78
CA ASP A 112 0.64 -8.97 19.75
C ASP A 112 1.79 -8.10 19.23
N ARG A 113 1.73 -7.65 17.98
CA ARG A 113 2.74 -6.85 17.29
C ARG A 113 4.11 -7.54 17.22
N LEU A 114 4.13 -8.87 17.28
CA LEU A 114 5.36 -9.63 17.12
C LEU A 114 5.58 -9.96 15.65
N PRO A 115 6.86 -10.03 15.21
CA PRO A 115 7.15 -10.37 13.82
C PRO A 115 6.71 -11.80 13.48
N GLY A 116 6.10 -11.95 12.30
CA GLY A 116 5.79 -13.26 11.76
C GLY A 116 7.00 -13.88 11.08
N LYS A 117 6.78 -15.00 10.42
CA LYS A 117 7.85 -15.71 9.70
C LYS A 117 8.24 -15.05 8.40
N GLY A 118 7.46 -14.07 7.94
CA GLY A 118 7.61 -13.52 6.62
C GLY A 118 6.78 -14.30 5.61
N THR A 119 6.72 -13.80 4.38
CA THR A 119 5.88 -14.40 3.33
C THR A 119 6.61 -15.42 2.48
N GLY A 120 7.95 -15.48 2.59
CA GLY A 120 8.78 -16.23 1.66
C GLY A 120 8.83 -15.62 0.27
N ARG A 121 8.27 -14.42 0.08
CA ARG A 121 8.23 -13.72 -1.19
C ARG A 121 8.93 -12.37 -1.04
N HIS A 122 9.51 -11.91 -2.14
CA HIS A 122 10.15 -10.61 -2.14
C HIS A 122 9.11 -9.51 -2.12
N VAL A 123 9.28 -8.55 -1.22
CA VAL A 123 8.40 -7.39 -1.08
C VAL A 123 9.05 -6.22 -1.79
N ALA A 124 8.25 -5.50 -2.56
CA ALA A 124 8.72 -4.29 -3.24
C ALA A 124 7.96 -3.07 -2.77
N MET A 125 8.65 -1.94 -2.80
CA MET A 125 8.03 -0.64 -2.59
C MET A 125 7.90 0.02 -3.95
N PHE A 126 6.66 0.28 -4.37
CA PHE A 126 6.36 0.96 -5.63
C PHE A 126 6.02 2.41 -5.32
N ILE A 127 6.76 3.34 -5.90
CA ILE A 127 6.61 4.76 -5.63
C ILE A 127 6.03 5.45 -6.85
N LEU A 128 4.81 5.95 -6.72
CA LEU A 128 4.14 6.73 -7.75
C LEU A 128 4.22 8.20 -7.34
N ASP A 129 5.12 8.95 -7.94
CA ASP A 129 5.29 10.37 -7.63
C ASP A 129 4.31 11.22 -8.43
N PRO A 130 3.89 12.37 -7.86
CA PRO A 130 3.06 13.30 -8.62
C PRO A 130 3.80 13.80 -9.85
N LYS A 131 3.14 13.81 -11.00
CA LYS A 131 3.77 14.20 -12.26
C LYS A 131 4.24 15.65 -12.26
N ASP A 132 3.56 16.52 -11.55
CA ASP A 132 3.90 17.92 -11.49
C ASP A 132 5.23 18.20 -10.79
N VAL A 133 5.65 17.31 -9.90
CA VAL A 133 6.89 17.46 -9.15
C VAL A 133 8.11 17.21 -10.02
N ARG A 134 7.96 16.63 -11.19
CA ARG A 134 9.06 16.26 -12.08
C ARG A 134 9.58 17.37 -12.98
N LYS A 135 9.01 18.51 -12.88
CA LYS A 135 9.39 19.65 -13.73
C LYS A 135 10.66 20.33 -13.29
#